data_32e330238aad5c030daeb07d6053f3f5
#
_entry.id   32e330238aad5c030daeb07d6053f3f5
#
_cell.length_a   1.000
_cell.length_b   1.000
_cell.length_c   1.000
_cell.angle_alpha   90.00
_cell.angle_beta   90.00
_cell.angle_gamma   90.00
#
_symmetry.space_group_name_H-M   'P 1'
#
loop_
_entity.id
_entity.type
_entity.pdbx_description
1 polymer ?
#
loop_
_entity_poly.entity_id
_entity_poly.type
_entity_poly.pdbx_seq_one_letter_code
_entity_poly.pdbx_strand_id
1 'polypeptide(L)'
;KLINKDMENIIKRHRIALVLAGGYGERMHMGLPKQFILLQGMPVIVHTLKAFENHPEIDVIAVVCLSGWEEYVERVKHDFHITKLQHIFSGGSNSHISIGNGIKGLSHYYTRDDIVLVHEAVRPLLSAKIISENIRICELYGNAITAVRDNEAVMYTEDGVFFFFFFPRDQMYKAQTPHTFV
;
A
#
# COMPACT_ATOMS: atom_id res chain seq x y z
N LYS A 1 16.14 -32.09 -28.98
CA LYS A 1 17.16 -31.23 -28.25
C LYS A 1 17.03 -29.75 -28.59
N LEU A 2 15.79 -29.23 -28.77
CA LEU A 2 15.54 -27.83 -29.11
C LEU A 2 14.44 -27.18 -28.21
N ILE A 3 14.07 -27.82 -27.09
CA ILE A 3 12.96 -27.35 -26.21
C ILE A 3 13.47 -26.66 -24.94
N ASN A 4 14.77 -26.55 -24.68
CA ASN A 4 15.31 -26.09 -23.40
C ASN A 4 16.00 -24.70 -23.44
N LYS A 5 15.88 -23.92 -24.52
CA LYS A 5 16.51 -22.59 -24.56
C LYS A 5 15.53 -21.42 -24.36
N ASP A 6 14.24 -21.66 -24.50
CA ASP A 6 13.22 -20.59 -24.35
C ASP A 6 12.59 -20.52 -22.95
N MET A 7 12.98 -21.38 -22.02
CA MET A 7 12.48 -21.39 -20.64
C MET A 7 13.34 -20.60 -19.63
N GLU A 8 14.49 -20.05 -20.03
CA GLU A 8 15.42 -19.38 -19.12
C GLU A 8 15.24 -17.85 -19.02
N ASN A 9 14.29 -17.26 -19.76
CA ASN A 9 13.97 -15.83 -19.66
C ASN A 9 12.52 -15.59 -19.21
N ILE A 10 12.05 -16.29 -18.21
CA ILE A 10 10.93 -15.78 -17.42
C ILE A 10 11.50 -14.65 -16.58
N ILE A 11 11.42 -13.43 -17.09
CA ILE A 11 11.71 -12.22 -16.30
C ILE A 11 10.84 -12.32 -15.04
N LYS A 12 11.48 -12.60 -13.90
CA LYS A 12 10.79 -12.70 -12.62
C LYS A 12 10.16 -11.34 -12.35
N ARG A 13 8.84 -11.26 -12.35
CA ARG A 13 8.11 -10.07 -11.93
C ARG A 13 8.36 -9.83 -10.45
N HIS A 14 8.80 -8.63 -10.09
CA HIS A 14 8.89 -8.25 -8.70
C HIS A 14 7.50 -7.90 -8.15
N ARG A 15 7.29 -8.27 -6.90
CA ARG A 15 6.09 -7.89 -6.14
C ARG A 15 6.52 -6.90 -5.08
N ILE A 16 6.10 -5.65 -5.27
CA ILE A 16 6.59 -4.48 -4.55
C ILE A 16 5.48 -3.95 -3.66
N ALA A 17 5.70 -3.88 -2.36
CA ALA A 17 4.79 -3.20 -1.44
C ALA A 17 5.17 -1.71 -1.36
N LEU A 18 4.32 -0.82 -1.86
CA LEU A 18 4.46 0.64 -1.75
C LEU A 18 3.63 1.13 -0.57
N VAL A 19 4.29 1.41 0.55
CA VAL A 19 3.66 1.79 1.81
C VAL A 19 3.61 3.31 1.95
N LEU A 20 2.40 3.85 2.01
CA LEU A 20 2.16 5.29 2.10
C LEU A 20 2.16 5.76 3.56
N ALA A 21 3.13 6.57 3.91
CA ALA A 21 3.36 7.15 5.23
C ALA A 21 3.50 8.70 5.19
N GLY A 22 2.93 9.35 4.17
CA GLY A 22 3.10 10.79 3.94
C GLY A 22 2.10 11.70 4.67
N GLY A 23 1.11 11.17 5.40
CA GLY A 23 0.11 11.96 6.10
C GLY A 23 0.56 12.38 7.50
N TYR A 24 0.36 13.62 7.90
CA TYR A 24 0.68 14.07 9.27
C TYR A 24 -0.31 13.54 10.32
N GLY A 25 -1.59 13.41 9.95
CA GLY A 25 -2.61 12.94 10.89
C GLY A 25 -3.06 14.00 11.89
N GLU A 26 -3.25 15.23 11.45
CA GLU A 26 -3.61 16.42 12.26
C GLU A 26 -4.75 16.17 13.24
N ARG A 27 -5.74 15.36 12.84
CA ARG A 27 -6.90 14.99 13.69
C ARG A 27 -6.53 14.23 14.97
N MET A 28 -5.31 13.69 15.07
CA MET A 28 -4.85 12.97 16.25
C MET A 28 -4.29 13.88 17.35
N HIS A 29 -3.92 15.13 17.03
CA HIS A 29 -3.38 16.15 17.95
C HIS A 29 -2.23 15.67 18.87
N MET A 30 -1.41 14.72 18.39
CA MET A 30 -0.37 14.06 19.20
C MET A 30 1.05 14.62 19.01
N GLY A 31 1.23 15.69 18.22
CA GLY A 31 2.56 16.29 17.96
C GLY A 31 3.55 15.40 17.19
N LEU A 32 3.12 14.19 16.80
CA LEU A 32 3.89 13.20 16.06
C LEU A 32 3.03 12.67 14.90
N PRO A 33 3.58 12.45 13.69
CA PRO A 33 2.83 11.84 12.60
C PRO A 33 2.26 10.48 13.00
N LYS A 34 0.99 10.23 12.67
CA LYS A 34 0.21 9.08 13.17
C LYS A 34 0.85 7.71 12.93
N GLN A 35 1.62 7.56 11.85
CA GLN A 35 2.31 6.31 11.52
C GLN A 35 3.48 6.00 12.45
N PHE A 36 3.97 6.97 13.22
CA PHE A 36 5.08 6.84 14.15
C PHE A 36 4.64 6.76 15.62
N ILE A 37 3.33 6.89 15.88
CA ILE A 37 2.76 6.65 17.21
C ILE A 37 3.01 5.20 17.60
N LEU A 38 3.35 4.99 18.88
CA LEU A 38 3.64 3.65 19.39
C LEU A 38 2.34 2.86 19.63
N LEU A 39 2.31 1.67 19.08
CA LEU A 39 1.31 0.64 19.35
C LEU A 39 2.05 -0.57 19.92
N GLN A 40 1.75 -0.94 21.16
CA GLN A 40 2.46 -2.03 21.85
C GLN A 40 4.00 -1.89 21.82
N GLY A 41 4.50 -0.67 22.04
CA GLY A 41 5.93 -0.39 22.09
C GLY A 41 6.64 -0.27 20.74
N MET A 42 5.93 -0.41 19.62
CA MET A 42 6.49 -0.25 18.28
C MET A 42 5.71 0.80 17.47
N PRO A 43 6.37 1.62 16.62
CA PRO A 43 5.66 2.51 15.70
C PRO A 43 4.63 1.77 14.85
N VAL A 44 3.45 2.35 14.63
CA VAL A 44 2.37 1.73 13.83
C VAL A 44 2.87 1.26 12.47
N ILE A 45 3.70 2.06 11.79
CA ILE A 45 4.29 1.68 10.51
C ILE A 45 5.04 0.35 10.55
N VAL A 46 5.73 0.03 11.67
CA VAL A 46 6.50 -1.21 11.81
C VAL A 46 5.60 -2.44 11.74
N HIS A 47 4.41 -2.37 12.34
CA HIS A 47 3.44 -3.48 12.26
C HIS A 47 3.03 -3.74 10.81
N THR A 48 2.80 -2.68 10.04
CA THR A 48 2.47 -2.79 8.60
C THR A 48 3.65 -3.31 7.79
N LEU A 49 4.85 -2.76 8.00
CA LEU A 49 6.06 -3.21 7.31
C LEU A 49 6.35 -4.68 7.59
N LYS A 50 6.18 -5.15 8.84
CA LYS A 50 6.37 -6.56 9.20
C LYS A 50 5.39 -7.50 8.50
N ALA A 51 4.16 -7.06 8.20
CA ALA A 51 3.23 -7.88 7.43
C ALA A 51 3.76 -8.17 6.02
N PHE A 52 4.39 -7.19 5.37
CA PHE A 52 5.02 -7.37 4.06
C PHE A 52 6.40 -8.05 4.14
N GLU A 53 7.21 -7.70 5.15
CA GLU A 53 8.53 -8.33 5.38
C GLU A 53 8.43 -9.84 5.52
N ASN A 54 7.45 -10.30 6.30
CA ASN A 54 7.25 -11.71 6.57
C ASN A 54 6.49 -12.46 5.45
N HIS A 55 5.99 -11.74 4.42
CA HIS A 55 5.24 -12.37 3.35
C HIS A 55 6.16 -12.96 2.27
N PRO A 56 6.04 -14.25 1.94
CA PRO A 56 6.99 -14.91 1.02
C PRO A 56 6.91 -14.40 -0.41
N GLU A 57 5.76 -13.89 -0.84
CA GLU A 57 5.55 -13.41 -2.20
C GLU A 57 5.93 -11.94 -2.39
N ILE A 58 6.28 -11.19 -1.35
CA ILE A 58 6.77 -9.81 -1.47
C ILE A 58 8.29 -9.84 -1.61
N ASP A 59 8.79 -9.26 -2.69
CA ASP A 59 10.23 -9.17 -2.96
C ASP A 59 10.83 -7.89 -2.38
N VAL A 60 10.09 -6.77 -2.44
CA VAL A 60 10.57 -5.43 -2.10
C VAL A 60 9.51 -4.65 -1.34
N ILE A 61 9.97 -3.83 -0.41
CA ILE A 61 9.16 -2.79 0.24
C ILE A 61 9.74 -1.42 -0.14
N ALA A 62 8.87 -0.50 -0.51
CA ALA A 62 9.16 0.92 -0.66
C ALA A 62 8.26 1.72 0.27
N VAL A 63 8.77 2.77 0.88
CA VAL A 63 7.98 3.68 1.73
C VAL A 63 7.96 5.06 1.10
N VAL A 64 6.78 5.66 1.01
CA VAL A 64 6.63 7.10 0.73
C VAL A 64 6.30 7.79 2.03
N CYS A 65 7.28 8.45 2.65
CA CYS A 65 7.12 9.08 3.95
C CYS A 65 6.86 10.59 3.85
N LEU A 66 6.43 11.17 4.95
CA LEU A 66 6.36 12.62 5.09
C LEU A 66 7.76 13.22 4.89
N SER A 67 7.87 14.28 4.11
CA SER A 67 9.13 14.97 3.85
C SER A 67 9.82 15.39 5.15
N GLY A 68 11.12 15.12 5.25
CA GLY A 68 11.94 15.34 6.45
C GLY A 68 11.90 14.18 7.47
N TRP A 69 11.19 13.09 7.18
CA TRP A 69 11.12 11.89 8.03
C TRP A 69 11.84 10.68 7.44
N GLU A 70 12.54 10.86 6.35
CA GLU A 70 13.26 9.78 5.65
C GLU A 70 14.29 9.11 6.55
N GLU A 71 15.09 9.89 7.27
CA GLU A 71 16.07 9.35 8.23
C GLU A 71 15.43 8.58 9.39
N TYR A 72 14.23 9.00 9.83
CA TYR A 72 13.49 8.25 10.84
C TYR A 72 13.04 6.89 10.29
N VAL A 73 12.55 6.83 9.05
CA VAL A 73 12.16 5.58 8.40
C VAL A 73 13.38 4.67 8.19
N GLU A 74 14.55 5.22 7.85
CA GLU A 74 15.79 4.45 7.73
C GLU A 74 16.22 3.86 9.09
N ARG A 75 16.10 4.62 10.19
CA ARG A 75 16.32 4.06 11.55
C ARG A 75 15.33 2.94 11.87
N VAL A 76 14.05 3.13 11.57
CA VAL A 76 13.00 2.09 11.73
C VAL A 76 13.37 0.81 10.98
N LYS A 77 13.81 0.94 9.72
CA LYS A 77 14.30 -0.20 8.92
C LYS A 77 15.39 -0.98 9.64
N HIS A 78 16.38 -0.26 10.16
CA HIS A 78 17.53 -0.85 10.85
C HIS A 78 17.12 -1.48 12.18
N ASP A 79 16.44 -0.73 13.04
CA ASP A 79 16.10 -1.14 14.42
C ASP A 79 15.14 -2.35 14.44
N PHE A 80 14.26 -2.45 13.46
CA PHE A 80 13.26 -3.52 13.36
C PHE A 80 13.59 -4.58 12.31
N HIS A 81 14.78 -4.52 11.69
CA HIS A 81 15.29 -5.50 10.73
C HIS A 81 14.33 -5.72 9.54
N ILE A 82 13.86 -4.61 8.94
CA ILE A 82 13.00 -4.66 7.74
C ILE A 82 13.90 -4.76 6.50
N THR A 83 14.29 -5.97 6.16
CA THR A 83 15.34 -6.24 5.15
C THR A 83 14.85 -5.99 3.72
N LYS A 84 13.56 -6.19 3.45
CA LYS A 84 12.93 -5.93 2.15
C LYS A 84 12.69 -4.45 1.87
N LEU A 85 12.80 -3.55 2.87
CA LEU A 85 12.70 -2.11 2.66
C LEU A 85 13.93 -1.60 1.93
N GLN A 86 13.81 -1.41 0.62
CA GLN A 86 14.92 -0.99 -0.26
C GLN A 86 14.84 0.47 -0.66
N HIS A 87 13.65 1.08 -0.67
CA HIS A 87 13.45 2.43 -1.15
C HIS A 87 12.64 3.27 -0.17
N ILE A 88 13.06 4.51 0.03
CA ILE A 88 12.36 5.52 0.79
C ILE A 88 12.24 6.76 -0.08
N PHE A 89 11.02 7.24 -0.30
CA PHE A 89 10.72 8.39 -1.13
C PHE A 89 10.01 9.46 -0.31
N SER A 90 10.27 10.72 -0.61
CA SER A 90 9.52 11.83 -0.04
C SER A 90 8.10 11.90 -0.59
N GLY A 91 7.12 12.06 0.28
CA GLY A 91 5.73 12.28 -0.07
C GLY A 91 5.49 13.67 -0.68
N GLY A 92 4.29 13.87 -1.18
CA GLY A 92 3.82 15.14 -1.68
C GLY A 92 2.78 15.78 -0.77
N SER A 93 2.18 16.89 -1.22
CA SER A 93 1.18 17.66 -0.49
C SER A 93 -0.14 16.92 -0.25
N ASN A 94 -0.38 15.82 -0.95
CA ASN A 94 -1.55 14.96 -0.79
C ASN A 94 -1.23 13.51 -1.17
N SER A 95 -2.21 12.61 -0.94
CA SER A 95 -2.04 11.17 -1.20
C SER A 95 -1.76 10.85 -2.68
N HIS A 96 -2.40 11.55 -3.62
CA HIS A 96 -2.21 11.31 -5.06
C HIS A 96 -0.79 11.65 -5.48
N ILE A 97 -0.27 12.81 -5.05
CA ILE A 97 1.11 13.21 -5.34
C ILE A 97 2.10 12.26 -4.67
N SER A 98 1.83 11.82 -3.44
CA SER A 98 2.67 10.84 -2.75
C SER A 98 2.73 9.50 -3.48
N ILE A 99 1.60 8.99 -3.96
CA ILE A 99 1.57 7.78 -4.80
C ILE A 99 2.37 8.01 -6.09
N GLY A 100 2.14 9.13 -6.77
CA GLY A 100 2.86 9.50 -7.98
C GLY A 100 4.39 9.57 -7.77
N ASN A 101 4.85 10.15 -6.65
CA ASN A 101 6.26 10.19 -6.29
C ASN A 101 6.83 8.79 -6.09
N GLY A 102 6.10 7.92 -5.38
CA GLY A 102 6.49 6.54 -5.15
C GLY A 102 6.61 5.75 -6.45
N ILE A 103 5.59 5.80 -7.31
CA ILE A 103 5.61 5.10 -8.61
C ILE A 103 6.72 5.64 -9.50
N LYS A 104 6.88 6.96 -9.60
CA LYS A 104 7.98 7.59 -10.35
C LYS A 104 9.35 7.16 -9.80
N GLY A 105 9.51 7.10 -8.48
CA GLY A 105 10.73 6.61 -7.86
C GLY A 105 11.02 5.15 -8.22
N LEU A 106 10.01 4.28 -8.11
CA LEU A 106 10.12 2.86 -8.45
C LEU A 106 10.44 2.62 -9.93
N SER A 107 9.92 3.45 -10.85
CA SER A 107 10.15 3.29 -12.29
C SER A 107 11.63 3.44 -12.73
N HIS A 108 12.50 3.91 -11.85
CA HIS A 108 13.96 3.93 -12.09
C HIS A 108 14.62 2.56 -11.82
N TYR A 109 13.96 1.65 -11.13
CA TYR A 109 14.51 0.38 -10.68
C TYR A 109 13.73 -0.84 -11.21
N TYR A 110 12.45 -0.65 -11.54
CA TYR A 110 11.53 -1.71 -11.88
C TYR A 110 10.83 -1.44 -13.20
N THR A 111 10.27 -2.49 -13.78
CA THR A 111 9.62 -2.44 -15.09
C THR A 111 8.09 -2.25 -14.95
N ARG A 112 7.42 -2.03 -16.08
CA ARG A 112 5.95 -1.94 -16.11
C ARG A 112 5.25 -3.30 -15.87
N ASP A 113 5.99 -4.40 -15.97
CA ASP A 113 5.44 -5.75 -15.75
C ASP A 113 5.48 -6.15 -14.27
N ASP A 114 6.17 -5.38 -13.42
CA ASP A 114 6.24 -5.64 -11.99
C ASP A 114 4.92 -5.25 -11.29
N ILE A 115 4.58 -5.96 -10.22
CA ILE A 115 3.34 -5.78 -9.48
C ILE A 115 3.59 -4.85 -8.30
N VAL A 116 2.78 -3.78 -8.19
CA VAL A 116 2.84 -2.83 -7.08
C VAL A 116 1.58 -2.90 -6.22
N LEU A 117 1.76 -3.22 -4.93
CA LEU A 117 0.71 -3.18 -3.91
C LEU A 117 0.80 -1.87 -3.13
N VAL A 118 -0.13 -0.97 -3.34
CA VAL A 118 -0.21 0.32 -2.63
C VAL A 118 -1.00 0.14 -1.33
N HIS A 119 -0.38 0.44 -0.20
CA HIS A 119 -0.98 0.23 1.11
C HIS A 119 -0.70 1.40 2.07
N GLU A 120 -1.63 1.68 2.99
CA GLU A 120 -1.46 2.74 4.00
C GLU A 120 -0.66 2.23 5.20
N ALA A 121 0.37 2.98 5.62
CA ALA A 121 1.23 2.65 6.77
C ALA A 121 0.47 2.49 8.10
N VAL A 122 -0.71 3.11 8.22
CA VAL A 122 -1.53 3.12 9.43
C VAL A 122 -2.65 2.06 9.42
N ARG A 123 -2.55 1.06 8.56
CA ARG A 123 -3.47 -0.10 8.52
C ARG A 123 -2.71 -1.39 8.86
N PRO A 124 -2.31 -1.57 10.13
CA PRO A 124 -1.42 -2.67 10.52
C PRO A 124 -2.09 -4.05 10.55
N LEU A 125 -3.42 -4.12 10.51
CA LEU A 125 -4.17 -5.39 10.55
C LEU A 125 -4.30 -6.01 9.15
N LEU A 126 -3.18 -6.15 8.45
CA LEU A 126 -3.09 -6.74 7.12
C LEU A 126 -2.70 -8.21 7.23
N SER A 127 -3.61 -9.11 6.82
CA SER A 127 -3.33 -10.55 6.83
C SER A 127 -2.55 -11.00 5.59
N ALA A 128 -1.74 -12.04 5.73
CA ALA A 128 -1.03 -12.66 4.61
C ALA A 128 -2.01 -13.11 3.49
N LYS A 129 -3.18 -13.60 3.86
CA LYS A 129 -4.21 -13.99 2.90
C LYS A 129 -4.65 -12.84 1.99
N ILE A 130 -4.80 -11.62 2.53
CA ILE A 130 -5.19 -10.44 1.74
C ILE A 130 -4.07 -10.08 0.76
N ILE A 131 -2.80 -10.16 1.17
CA ILE A 131 -1.66 -9.90 0.29
C ILE A 131 -1.64 -10.91 -0.87
N SER A 132 -1.64 -12.21 -0.59
CA SER A 132 -1.65 -13.26 -1.61
C SER A 132 -2.83 -13.14 -2.57
N GLU A 133 -4.04 -12.87 -2.06
CA GLU A 133 -5.23 -12.76 -2.89
C GLU A 133 -5.18 -11.54 -3.82
N ASN A 134 -4.64 -10.39 -3.34
CA ASN A 134 -4.42 -9.21 -4.19
C ASN A 134 -3.42 -9.51 -5.31
N ILE A 135 -2.31 -10.19 -5.01
CA ILE A 135 -1.33 -10.61 -6.02
C ILE A 135 -1.99 -11.52 -7.05
N ARG A 136 -2.65 -12.58 -6.60
CA ARG A 136 -3.31 -13.57 -7.46
C ARG A 136 -4.35 -12.91 -8.39
N ILE A 137 -5.20 -12.03 -7.87
CA ILE A 137 -6.22 -11.35 -8.66
C ILE A 137 -5.57 -10.37 -9.65
N CYS A 138 -4.53 -9.64 -9.24
CA CYS A 138 -3.79 -8.75 -10.12
C CYS A 138 -3.13 -9.51 -11.27
N GLU A 139 -2.54 -10.67 -11.02
CA GLU A 139 -1.96 -11.53 -12.05
C GLU A 139 -2.99 -12.01 -13.08
N LEU A 140 -4.23 -12.25 -12.66
CA LEU A 140 -5.31 -12.71 -13.53
C LEU A 140 -5.98 -11.58 -14.34
N TYR A 141 -6.12 -10.40 -13.74
CA TYR A 141 -6.99 -9.34 -14.29
C TYR A 141 -6.27 -8.00 -14.49
N GLY A 142 -4.96 -7.90 -14.16
CA GLY A 142 -4.15 -6.69 -14.30
C GLY A 142 -4.26 -5.72 -13.10
N ASN A 143 -5.27 -5.86 -12.26
CA ASN A 143 -5.40 -5.09 -11.02
C ASN A 143 -6.24 -5.83 -9.97
N ALA A 144 -6.12 -5.39 -8.71
CA ALA A 144 -6.97 -5.84 -7.62
C ALA A 144 -7.20 -4.71 -6.61
N ILE A 145 -8.44 -4.55 -6.17
CA ILE A 145 -8.81 -3.58 -5.13
C ILE A 145 -9.44 -4.32 -3.97
N THR A 146 -8.82 -4.24 -2.80
CA THR A 146 -9.42 -4.74 -1.57
C THR A 146 -10.66 -3.92 -1.23
N ALA A 147 -11.78 -4.56 -0.97
CA ALA A 147 -13.02 -3.90 -0.62
C ALA A 147 -13.80 -4.69 0.43
N VAL A 148 -14.59 -3.99 1.23
CA VAL A 148 -15.56 -4.59 2.16
C VAL A 148 -16.96 -4.14 1.77
N ARG A 149 -17.95 -5.04 1.92
CA ARG A 149 -19.35 -4.70 1.66
C ARG A 149 -19.77 -3.57 2.60
N ASP A 150 -20.43 -2.56 2.07
CA ASP A 150 -21.05 -1.52 2.88
C ASP A 150 -22.44 -1.96 3.32
N ASN A 151 -22.67 -1.95 4.63
CA ASN A 151 -23.98 -2.32 5.21
C ASN A 151 -24.83 -1.06 5.51
N GLU A 152 -24.28 0.14 5.31
CA GLU A 152 -24.98 1.39 5.55
C GLU A 152 -25.76 1.83 4.31
N ALA A 153 -26.83 2.58 4.49
CA ALA A 153 -27.53 3.22 3.39
C ALA A 153 -26.73 4.43 2.91
N VAL A 154 -26.38 4.46 1.63
CA VAL A 154 -25.67 5.57 1.00
C VAL A 154 -26.64 6.32 0.12
N MET A 155 -26.78 7.61 0.34
CA MET A 155 -27.67 8.51 -0.40
C MET A 155 -26.84 9.62 -1.04
N TYR A 156 -27.24 10.05 -2.22
CA TYR A 156 -26.62 11.18 -2.90
C TYR A 156 -27.43 12.45 -2.67
N THR A 157 -26.75 13.53 -2.32
CA THR A 157 -27.33 14.88 -2.17
C THR A 157 -26.30 15.90 -2.68
N GLU A 158 -26.81 16.97 -3.31
CA GLU A 158 -25.98 18.08 -3.75
C GLU A 158 -25.96 19.22 -2.74
N ASP A 159 -27.05 19.42 -1.99
CA ASP A 159 -27.26 20.53 -1.07
C ASP A 159 -27.29 20.14 0.41
N GLY A 160 -27.22 18.83 0.71
CA GLY A 160 -27.32 18.29 2.06
C GLY A 160 -28.75 18.30 2.64
N VAL A 161 -29.75 18.73 1.87
CA VAL A 161 -31.16 18.85 2.30
C VAL A 161 -32.06 17.87 1.59
N PHE A 162 -31.93 17.79 0.24
CA PHE A 162 -32.73 16.88 -0.58
C PHE A 162 -31.90 15.71 -1.07
N PHE A 163 -32.49 14.51 -1.07
CA PHE A 163 -31.86 13.28 -1.60
C PHE A 163 -32.40 13.03 -3.00
N PHE A 164 -31.49 12.86 -3.95
CA PHE A 164 -31.86 12.59 -5.35
C PHE A 164 -32.04 11.09 -5.61
N PHE A 165 -31.16 10.26 -5.06
CA PHE A 165 -31.26 8.82 -5.12
C PHE A 165 -30.40 8.16 -4.03
N PHE A 166 -30.64 6.88 -3.79
CA PHE A 166 -29.78 6.07 -2.91
C PHE A 166 -29.32 4.83 -3.65
N PHE A 167 -28.13 4.37 -3.24
CA PHE A 167 -27.50 3.22 -3.85
C PHE A 167 -28.01 1.93 -3.21
N PRO A 168 -28.28 0.85 -4.00
CA PRO A 168 -28.62 -0.46 -3.45
C PRO A 168 -27.49 -0.99 -2.56
N ARG A 169 -27.79 -1.38 -1.34
CA ARG A 169 -26.80 -1.83 -0.34
C ARG A 169 -25.97 -3.05 -0.80
N ASP A 170 -26.58 -3.94 -1.57
CA ASP A 170 -25.96 -5.15 -2.09
C ASP A 170 -24.91 -4.86 -3.18
N GLN A 171 -24.88 -3.66 -3.74
CA GLN A 171 -23.95 -3.20 -4.75
C GLN A 171 -22.86 -2.24 -4.19
N MET A 172 -22.95 -1.88 -2.91
CA MET A 172 -22.04 -0.91 -2.31
C MET A 172 -20.89 -1.59 -1.59
N TYR A 173 -19.67 -1.12 -1.90
CA TYR A 173 -18.43 -1.56 -1.27
C TYR A 173 -17.58 -0.36 -0.89
N LYS A 174 -17.01 -0.41 0.31
CA LYS A 174 -15.98 0.56 0.74
C LYS A 174 -14.60 0.04 0.32
N ALA A 175 -13.89 0.79 -0.51
CA ALA A 175 -12.51 0.47 -0.86
C ALA A 175 -11.62 0.51 0.37
N GLN A 176 -10.77 -0.47 0.47
CA GLN A 176 -9.72 -0.62 1.49
C GLN A 176 -8.37 -0.79 0.78
N THR A 177 -7.29 -0.83 1.53
CA THR A 177 -5.97 -1.16 0.97
C THR A 177 -5.54 -2.57 1.41
N PRO A 178 -4.71 -3.27 0.61
CA PRO A 178 -3.95 -2.79 -0.56
C PRO A 178 -4.79 -2.61 -1.83
N HIS A 179 -4.32 -1.69 -2.70
CA HIS A 179 -4.69 -1.64 -4.10
C HIS A 179 -3.48 -2.13 -4.91
N THR A 180 -3.69 -3.03 -5.85
CA THR A 180 -2.61 -3.73 -6.55
C THR A 180 -2.74 -3.55 -8.06
N PHE A 181 -1.64 -3.26 -8.73
CA PHE A 181 -1.59 -2.93 -10.16
C PHE A 181 -0.33 -3.53 -10.80
N VAL A 182 -0.41 -3.74 -12.11
CA VAL A 182 0.72 -3.97 -13.00
C VAL A 182 1.11 -2.67 -13.64
#